data_d3c2ca6da9227ba5d33b7c74ce1ced26
#
_entry.id   d3c2ca6da9227ba5d33b7c74ce1ced26
#
_cell.length_a   1.000
_cell.length_b   1.000
_cell.length_c   1.000
_cell.angle_alpha   90.00
_cell.angle_beta   90.00
_cell.angle_gamma   90.00
#
_symmetry.space_group_name_H-M   'P 1'
#
loop_
_entity.id
_entity.type
_entity.pdbx_description
1 polymer ?
#
loop_
_entity_poly.entity_id
_entity_poly.type
_entity_poly.pdbx_seq_one_letter_code
_entity_poly.pdbx_strand_id
1 'polypeptide(L)' 'MKVYIILDESNDLGVGAIVEKVFSDKEKAVDYLYSGYMRYSFYAGKSKEDLRKDIESNIHEEEVE' A
#
# COMPACT_ATOMS: atom_id res chain seq x y z
N MET A 1 15.58 1.33 12.11
CA MET A 1 14.32 0.57 11.94
C MET A 1 13.56 1.13 10.75
N LYS A 2 13.13 0.26 9.86
CA LYS A 2 12.34 0.68 8.70
C LYS A 2 10.87 0.52 8.97
N VAL A 3 10.08 1.47 8.47
CA VAL A 3 8.63 1.40 8.48
C VAL A 3 8.11 1.54 7.06
N TYR A 4 6.94 0.99 6.82
CA TYR A 4 6.31 0.95 5.50
C TYR A 4 4.98 1.66 5.60
N ILE A 5 4.88 2.78 4.91
CA ILE A 5 3.77 3.73 5.05
C ILE A 5 2.85 3.63 3.84
N ILE A 6 1.57 3.46 4.11
CA ILE A 6 0.56 3.47 3.07
C ILE A 6 -0.21 4.78 3.20
N LEU A 7 -0.24 5.53 2.09
CA LEU A 7 -0.90 6.83 2.04
C LEU A 7 -2.23 6.72 1.34
N ASP A 8 -3.22 7.43 1.85
CA ASP A 8 -4.51 7.58 1.18
C ASP A 8 -4.43 8.82 0.31
N GLU A 9 -4.33 8.62 -0.99
CA GLU A 9 -4.24 9.70 -1.97
C GLU A 9 -5.60 10.09 -2.56
N SER A 10 -6.68 9.48 -2.10
CA SER A 10 -8.02 9.77 -2.59
C SER A 10 -8.61 11.02 -1.94
N ASN A 11 -7.78 11.84 -1.35
CA ASN A 11 -8.17 13.05 -0.66
C ASN A 11 -8.55 14.15 -1.65
N ASP A 12 -9.85 14.40 -1.80
CA ASP A 12 -10.39 15.38 -2.73
C ASP A 12 -10.14 16.85 -2.32
N LEU A 13 -9.61 17.06 -1.13
CA LEU A 13 -9.41 18.41 -0.60
C LEU A 13 -8.06 19.01 -1.02
N GLY A 14 -7.21 18.27 -1.70
CA GLY A 14 -5.93 18.77 -2.15
C GLY A 14 -4.93 19.05 -1.04
N VAL A 15 -5.16 18.52 0.13
CA VAL A 15 -4.35 18.75 1.33
C VAL A 15 -3.41 17.57 1.53
N GLY A 16 -2.46 17.37 0.70
CA GLY A 16 -1.46 16.32 0.87
C GLY A 16 -2.02 14.93 1.19
N ALA A 17 -1.19 13.93 1.10
CA ALA A 17 -1.59 12.56 1.38
C ALA A 17 -1.76 12.34 2.89
N ILE A 18 -2.81 11.61 3.26
CA ILE A 18 -3.05 11.22 4.65
C ILE A 18 -2.47 9.83 4.86
N VAL A 19 -1.76 9.63 5.96
CA VAL A 19 -1.25 8.30 6.30
C VAL A 19 -2.42 7.40 6.65
N GLU A 20 -2.64 6.36 5.85
CA GLU A 20 -3.70 5.39 6.09
C GLU A 20 -3.24 4.34 7.09
N LYS A 21 -2.04 3.81 6.91
CA LYS A 21 -1.52 2.75 7.75
C LYS A 21 0.00 2.72 7.72
N VAL A 22 0.60 2.28 8.83
CA VAL A 22 2.05 2.09 8.95
C VAL A 22 2.32 0.67 9.43
N PHE A 23 3.25 0.00 8.76
CA PHE A 23 3.68 -1.34 9.14
C PHE A 23 5.18 -1.36 9.40
N SER A 24 5.60 -2.23 10.30
CA SER A 24 7.03 -2.48 10.53
C SER A 24 7.58 -3.60 9.64
N ASP A 25 6.70 -4.27 8.91
CA ASP A 25 7.05 -5.41 8.05
C ASP A 25 6.50 -5.16 6.65
N LYS A 26 7.39 -5.22 5.66
CA LYS A 26 7.02 -4.97 4.26
C LYS A 26 5.96 -5.95 3.76
N GLU A 27 6.09 -7.23 4.10
CA GLU A 27 5.14 -8.24 3.65
C GLU A 27 3.74 -7.98 4.19
N LYS A 28 3.63 -7.47 5.41
CA LYS A 28 2.33 -7.10 5.98
C LYS A 28 1.71 -5.94 5.22
N ALA A 29 2.53 -4.97 4.82
CA ALA A 29 2.05 -3.85 4.01
C ALA A 29 1.58 -4.33 2.63
N VAL A 30 2.34 -5.23 2.01
CA VAL A 30 1.97 -5.81 0.72
C VAL A 30 0.65 -6.57 0.84
N ASP A 31 0.49 -7.39 1.87
CA ASP A 31 -0.74 -8.16 2.09
C ASP A 31 -1.94 -7.25 2.30
N TYR A 32 -1.75 -6.17 3.03
CA TYR A 32 -2.81 -5.20 3.28
C TYR A 32 -3.31 -4.58 1.96
N LEU A 33 -2.39 -4.14 1.12
CA LEU A 33 -2.74 -3.55 -0.17
C LEU A 33 -3.31 -4.58 -1.13
N TYR A 34 -2.78 -5.79 -1.13
CA TYR A 34 -3.31 -6.86 -1.96
C TYR A 34 -4.78 -7.15 -1.62
N SER A 35 -5.10 -7.22 -0.34
CA SER A 35 -6.49 -7.41 0.10
C SER A 35 -7.39 -6.27 -0.40
N GLY A 36 -6.88 -5.05 -0.39
CA GLY A 36 -7.61 -3.90 -0.92
C GLY A 36 -7.84 -4.01 -2.41
N TYR A 37 -6.83 -4.44 -3.16
CA TYR A 37 -6.94 -4.60 -4.61
C TYR A 37 -7.96 -5.67 -4.98
N MET A 38 -8.07 -6.74 -4.20
CA MET A 38 -9.00 -7.83 -4.48
C MET A 38 -10.47 -7.42 -4.35
N ARG A 39 -10.75 -6.26 -3.78
CA ARG A 39 -12.11 -5.73 -3.72
C ARG A 39 -12.59 -5.18 -5.07
N TYR A 40 -11.67 -4.94 -5.99
CA TYR A 40 -12.03 -4.42 -7.31
C TYR A 40 -12.07 -5.57 -8.32
N SER A 41 -13.16 -5.66 -9.08
CA SER A 41 -13.30 -6.70 -10.08
C SER A 41 -12.20 -6.67 -11.13
N PHE A 42 -11.63 -5.51 -11.37
CA PHE A 42 -10.53 -5.35 -12.34
C PHE A 42 -9.31 -6.20 -11.96
N TYR A 43 -9.05 -6.34 -10.66
CA TYR A 43 -7.92 -7.10 -10.17
C TYR A 43 -8.27 -8.53 -9.75
N ALA A 44 -9.54 -8.90 -9.82
CA ALA A 44 -9.98 -10.22 -9.40
C ALA A 44 -9.31 -11.30 -10.26
N GLY A 45 -8.82 -12.33 -9.61
CA GLY A 45 -8.13 -13.42 -10.30
C GLY A 45 -6.65 -13.21 -10.52
N LYS A 46 -6.11 -12.02 -10.26
CA LYS A 46 -4.68 -11.78 -10.37
C LYS A 46 -3.99 -12.22 -9.09
N SER A 47 -2.80 -12.81 -9.22
CA SER A 47 -2.03 -13.25 -8.07
C SER A 47 -1.32 -12.06 -7.42
N LYS A 48 -0.87 -12.27 -6.19
CA LYS A 48 -0.06 -11.28 -5.48
C LYS A 48 1.22 -10.94 -6.24
N GLU A 49 1.83 -11.94 -6.87
CA GLU A 49 3.03 -11.72 -7.66
C GLU A 49 2.76 -10.84 -8.89
N ASP A 50 1.61 -11.01 -9.52
CA ASP A 50 1.23 -10.20 -10.68
C ASP A 50 1.05 -8.72 -10.32
N LEU A 51 0.59 -8.45 -9.09
CA LEU A 51 0.31 -7.10 -8.62
C LEU A 51 1.42 -6.51 -7.78
N ARG A 52 2.44 -7.31 -7.45
CA ARG A 52 3.46 -6.91 -6.48
C ARG A 52 4.15 -5.61 -6.86
N LYS A 53 4.48 -5.43 -8.13
CA LYS A 53 5.17 -4.22 -8.56
C LYS A 53 4.32 -2.98 -8.33
N ASP A 54 3.03 -3.06 -8.65
CA ASP A 54 2.11 -1.95 -8.43
C ASP A 54 1.89 -1.71 -6.94
N ILE A 55 1.76 -2.79 -6.18
CA ILE A 55 1.59 -2.71 -4.73
C ILE A 55 2.79 -2.01 -4.09
N GLU A 56 4.00 -2.43 -4.45
CA GLU A 56 5.21 -1.86 -3.86
C GLU A 56 5.39 -0.38 -4.23
N SER A 57 4.91 0.04 -5.40
CA SER A 57 4.98 1.44 -5.80
C SER A 57 4.10 2.35 -4.93
N ASN A 58 3.14 1.77 -4.23
CA ASN A 58 2.24 2.50 -3.33
C ASN A 58 2.66 2.44 -1.87
N ILE A 59 3.81 1.83 -1.59
CA ILE A 59 4.35 1.73 -0.24
C ILE A 59 5.56 2.65 -0.14
N HIS A 60 5.55 3.53 0.86
CA HIS A 60 6.70 4.39 1.15
C HIS A 60 7.55 3.76 2.24
N GLU A 61 8.82 3.53 1.95
CA GLU A 61 9.75 2.97 2.92
C GLU A 61 10.52 4.12 3.57
N GLU A 62 10.46 4.19 4.89
CA GLU A 62 11.14 5.23 5.66
C GLU A 62 12.01 4.60 6.73
N GLU A 63 13.18 5.19 6.92
CA GLU A 63 14.08 4.79 8.01
C GLU A 63 13.76 5.63 9.25
N VAL A 64 13.51 4.95 10.37
CA VAL A 64 13.23 5.60 11.63
C VAL A 64 14.39 5.33 12.58
N GLU A 65 14.96 6.38 13.08
CA GLU A 65 16.06 6.29 14.04
C GLU A 65 15.55 6.02 15.46
#